data_27b55f1ebed8c4be3fbd8880d211b35f
#
_entry.id   27b55f1ebed8c4be3fbd8880d211b35f
#
_cell.length_a   1.000
_cell.length_b   1.000
_cell.length_c   1.000
_cell.angle_alpha   90.00
_cell.angle_beta   90.00
_cell.angle_gamma   90.00
#
_symmetry.space_group_name_H-M   'P 1'
#
loop_
_entity.id
_entity.type
_entity.pdbx_description
1 polymer ?
#
loop_
_entity_poly.entity_id
_entity_poly.type
_entity_poly.pdbx_seq_one_letter_code
_entity_poly.pdbx_strand_id
1 'polypeptide(L)'
;MRMLMRKPILPAATVLLAATALTLTAATRSGTGTAQAATATPIQIYGAWHCSNDGCAWGTVRTIADFDANNHWLIDRGDGKPSVNLVVLSFVNPVKLLNSTTDGADANGVPVGMTSDIVNYFTSHGIRAMLSIGGITYVSDWDAVLTQNPTLLGQKAAALATQLGVGIEIDYENSSSPNLTGLGSFISAYRAAHPYDATGADPTARLTIDVAAGDRYLIALDQYATANWLTTSNPVLDYANAMVPSKQPSTSSAESNWLEHVDGKPNYAPPIAPLAPAKFTGSLFIAGTSQILPECNNFSASLQSSTSAWVQSVAPAGAGTTDGMLGYMFWAADTPSTRGKTTDPPNTCQGGVGA
;
A
#
# COMPACT_ATOMS: atom_id res chain seq x y z
N MET A 1 41.18 -21.22 58.83
CA MET A 1 40.24 -20.74 59.85
C MET A 1 38.83 -21.16 59.45
N ARG A 2 38.31 -22.17 60.13
CA ARG A 2 37.00 -22.78 59.91
C ARG A 2 35.93 -21.89 60.51
N MET A 3 34.80 -21.63 59.80
CA MET A 3 33.58 -21.23 60.47
C MET A 3 32.37 -21.89 59.76
N LEU A 4 31.80 -22.84 60.52
CA LEU A 4 30.53 -23.49 60.24
C LEU A 4 29.41 -22.51 60.54
N MET A 5 28.41 -22.46 59.70
CA MET A 5 27.07 -21.93 60.10
C MET A 5 25.93 -22.80 59.58
N ARG A 6 25.05 -23.04 60.53
CA ARG A 6 23.94 -23.99 60.61
C ARG A 6 22.77 -23.62 59.67
N LYS A 7 22.09 -24.66 59.16
CA LYS A 7 20.77 -24.58 58.55
C LYS A 7 19.68 -24.48 59.61
N PRO A 8 18.63 -23.72 59.42
CA PRO A 8 17.40 -23.88 60.20
C PRO A 8 16.42 -24.86 59.51
N ILE A 9 15.75 -25.62 60.31
CA ILE A 9 14.73 -26.61 60.04
C ILE A 9 13.38 -25.86 59.94
N LEU A 10 12.58 -26.11 58.89
CA LEU A 10 11.17 -25.69 58.82
C LEU A 10 10.24 -26.81 59.23
N PRO A 11 9.15 -26.52 59.92
CA PRO A 11 8.16 -27.52 60.31
C PRO A 11 7.18 -27.82 59.17
N ALA A 12 6.76 -29.08 59.10
CA ALA A 12 5.74 -29.61 58.20
C ALA A 12 4.34 -29.12 58.60
N ALA A 13 3.63 -28.57 57.67
CA ALA A 13 2.18 -28.27 57.81
C ALA A 13 1.38 -29.37 57.11
N THR A 14 0.58 -30.05 57.91
CA THR A 14 -0.40 -31.08 57.48
C THR A 14 -1.59 -30.41 56.85
N VAL A 15 -1.87 -30.69 55.57
CA VAL A 15 -3.07 -30.22 54.86
C VAL A 15 -4.11 -31.36 54.85
N LEU A 16 -5.21 -31.12 55.48
CA LEU A 16 -6.42 -31.98 55.50
C LEU A 16 -7.10 -31.89 54.12
N LEU A 17 -7.24 -33.00 53.40
CA LEU A 17 -8.07 -33.08 52.18
C LEU A 17 -9.52 -33.30 52.58
N ALA A 18 -10.40 -32.34 52.31
CA ALA A 18 -11.84 -32.52 52.30
C ALA A 18 -12.29 -32.83 50.86
N ALA A 19 -12.75 -34.06 50.65
CA ALA A 19 -13.35 -34.48 49.38
C ALA A 19 -14.81 -34.03 49.35
N THR A 20 -15.11 -33.03 48.50
CA THR A 20 -16.50 -32.69 48.10
C THR A 20 -16.79 -33.30 46.74
N ALA A 21 -17.71 -34.26 46.72
CA ALA A 21 -18.24 -34.83 45.49
C ALA A 21 -19.12 -33.79 44.76
N LEU A 22 -18.66 -33.31 43.59
CA LEU A 22 -19.47 -32.51 42.68
C LEU A 22 -20.18 -33.45 41.70
N THR A 23 -21.46 -33.57 41.79
CA THR A 23 -22.30 -34.20 40.76
C THR A 23 -22.39 -33.29 39.55
N LEU A 24 -21.74 -33.70 38.44
CA LEU A 24 -21.85 -33.04 37.13
C LEU A 24 -23.18 -33.41 36.49
N THR A 25 -24.16 -32.51 36.54
CA THR A 25 -25.32 -32.56 35.63
C THR A 25 -24.89 -31.98 34.27
N ALA A 26 -24.77 -32.85 33.27
CA ALA A 26 -24.55 -32.45 31.91
C ALA A 26 -25.82 -31.79 31.35
N ALA A 27 -25.87 -30.48 31.38
CA ALA A 27 -26.84 -29.70 30.61
C ALA A 27 -26.35 -29.60 29.16
N THR A 28 -26.90 -30.40 28.27
CA THR A 28 -26.72 -30.22 26.81
C THR A 28 -27.44 -28.93 26.40
N ARG A 29 -26.73 -27.84 26.40
CA ARG A 29 -27.16 -26.64 25.68
C ARG A 29 -26.90 -26.85 24.20
N SER A 30 -27.95 -27.21 23.45
CA SER A 30 -28.01 -27.00 21.99
C SER A 30 -28.06 -25.49 21.73
N GLY A 31 -26.95 -24.84 21.87
CA GLY A 31 -26.78 -23.46 21.39
C GLY A 31 -26.63 -23.51 19.89
N THR A 32 -27.70 -23.25 19.14
CA THR A 32 -27.55 -22.73 17.76
C THR A 32 -26.90 -21.37 17.89
N GLY A 33 -25.59 -21.39 17.98
CA GLY A 33 -24.78 -20.17 17.80
C GLY A 33 -25.00 -19.72 16.38
N THR A 34 -25.83 -18.71 16.19
CA THR A 34 -25.77 -17.92 14.95
C THR A 34 -24.33 -17.46 14.83
N ALA A 35 -23.61 -17.98 13.84
CA ALA A 35 -22.32 -17.45 13.47
C ALA A 35 -22.53 -15.96 13.21
N GLN A 36 -22.00 -15.14 14.09
CA GLN A 36 -22.02 -13.69 13.89
C GLN A 36 -21.22 -13.45 12.63
N ALA A 37 -21.87 -12.93 11.59
CA ALA A 37 -21.19 -12.57 10.37
C ALA A 37 -20.01 -11.67 10.76
N ALA A 38 -18.80 -12.06 10.37
CA ALA A 38 -17.64 -11.24 10.59
C ALA A 38 -17.94 -9.86 10.00
N THR A 39 -17.77 -8.81 10.78
CA THR A 39 -17.96 -7.45 10.30
C THR A 39 -16.87 -7.20 9.24
N ALA A 40 -17.29 -6.84 8.02
CA ALA A 40 -16.39 -6.54 6.93
C ALA A 40 -15.37 -5.49 7.37
N THR A 41 -14.10 -5.67 7.01
CA THR A 41 -13.03 -4.71 7.31
C THR A 41 -13.28 -3.43 6.51
N PRO A 42 -13.34 -2.25 7.14
CA PRO A 42 -13.54 -1.00 6.41
C PRO A 42 -12.41 -0.77 5.40
N ILE A 43 -12.75 -0.20 4.25
CA ILE A 43 -11.75 0.26 3.28
C ILE A 43 -10.92 1.37 3.92
N GLN A 44 -9.61 1.16 4.02
CA GLN A 44 -8.67 2.11 4.61
C GLN A 44 -7.97 2.95 3.53
N ILE A 45 -7.84 2.42 2.32
CA ILE A 45 -7.20 3.07 1.18
C ILE A 45 -8.19 3.09 0.00
N TYR A 46 -8.55 4.30 -0.37
CA TYR A 46 -9.21 4.61 -1.62
C TYR A 46 -8.37 5.71 -2.28
N GLY A 47 -7.40 5.30 -3.10
CA GLY A 47 -6.29 6.16 -3.50
C GLY A 47 -6.15 6.32 -4.99
N ALA A 48 -5.24 7.22 -5.38
CA ALA A 48 -4.86 7.38 -6.77
C ALA A 48 -3.38 7.72 -6.90
N TRP A 49 -2.76 7.21 -7.95
CA TRP A 49 -1.48 7.75 -8.43
C TRP A 49 -1.74 9.00 -9.26
N HIS A 50 -0.92 10.00 -9.06
CA HIS A 50 -0.91 11.22 -9.84
C HIS A 50 0.41 11.31 -10.60
N CYS A 51 0.36 11.31 -11.93
CA CYS A 51 1.55 11.44 -12.75
C CYS A 51 2.08 12.88 -12.67
N SER A 52 3.12 13.09 -11.88
CA SER A 52 3.59 14.40 -11.42
C SER A 52 5.01 14.73 -11.87
N ASN A 53 5.58 13.95 -12.80
CA ASN A 53 6.87 14.23 -13.40
C ASN A 53 6.75 14.99 -14.73
N ASP A 54 7.87 15.30 -15.36
CA ASP A 54 7.92 16.04 -16.63
C ASP A 54 7.25 15.35 -17.81
N GLY A 55 7.08 14.04 -17.77
CA GLY A 55 6.40 13.27 -18.80
C GLY A 55 4.89 13.45 -18.80
N CYS A 56 4.35 14.11 -17.79
CA CYS A 56 2.93 14.29 -17.56
C CYS A 56 2.51 15.76 -17.68
N ALA A 57 1.22 16.04 -17.54
CA ALA A 57 0.65 17.39 -17.58
C ALA A 57 1.25 18.37 -16.55
N TRP A 58 1.95 17.85 -15.59
CA TRP A 58 2.59 18.54 -14.47
C TRP A 58 3.74 19.46 -14.87
N GLY A 59 4.47 19.19 -15.95
CA GLY A 59 5.62 19.98 -16.39
C GLY A 59 5.32 21.48 -16.61
N THR A 60 4.05 21.85 -16.76
CA THR A 60 3.60 23.24 -16.89
C THR A 60 3.09 23.86 -15.61
N VAL A 61 2.84 23.08 -14.56
CA VAL A 61 2.34 23.58 -13.28
C VAL A 61 3.45 24.32 -12.52
N ARG A 62 3.16 25.53 -12.09
CA ARG A 62 4.15 26.40 -11.41
C ARG A 62 3.62 26.95 -10.08
N THR A 63 2.32 26.95 -9.87
CA THR A 63 1.67 27.47 -8.67
C THR A 63 0.58 26.54 -8.18
N ILE A 64 0.16 26.69 -6.94
CA ILE A 64 -0.99 25.95 -6.40
C ILE A 64 -2.27 26.27 -7.17
N ALA A 65 -2.44 27.49 -7.65
CA ALA A 65 -3.60 27.86 -8.44
C ALA A 65 -3.63 27.12 -9.81
N ASP A 66 -2.46 26.99 -10.45
CA ASP A 66 -2.34 26.22 -11.69
C ASP A 66 -2.65 24.74 -11.45
N PHE A 67 -2.16 24.19 -10.34
CA PHE A 67 -2.43 22.81 -9.94
C PHE A 67 -3.93 22.61 -9.64
N ASP A 68 -4.50 23.46 -8.81
CA ASP A 68 -5.91 23.39 -8.42
C ASP A 68 -6.85 23.49 -9.61
N ALA A 69 -6.54 24.31 -10.59
CA ALA A 69 -7.36 24.45 -11.80
C ALA A 69 -7.63 23.11 -12.53
N ASN A 70 -6.71 22.15 -12.41
CA ASN A 70 -6.83 20.84 -13.03
C ASN A 70 -7.13 19.71 -12.05
N ASN A 71 -6.87 19.90 -10.75
CA ASN A 71 -6.89 18.82 -9.77
C ASN A 71 -7.87 19.06 -8.62
N HIS A 72 -8.64 20.14 -8.63
CA HIS A 72 -9.58 20.50 -7.57
C HIS A 72 -10.55 19.37 -7.20
N TRP A 73 -10.95 18.58 -8.18
CA TRP A 73 -11.83 17.44 -7.99
C TRP A 73 -11.25 16.35 -7.06
N LEU A 74 -9.92 16.30 -6.87
CA LEU A 74 -9.31 15.37 -5.92
C LEU A 74 -9.64 15.77 -4.47
N ILE A 75 -9.67 17.07 -4.18
CA ILE A 75 -9.93 17.61 -2.83
C ILE A 75 -11.40 17.91 -2.58
N ASP A 76 -12.18 18.11 -3.63
CA ASP A 76 -13.63 18.33 -3.54
C ASP A 76 -14.34 17.66 -4.72
N ARG A 77 -15.10 16.60 -4.44
CA ARG A 77 -15.93 15.89 -5.42
C ARG A 77 -17.28 16.55 -5.67
N GLY A 78 -17.50 17.76 -5.16
CA GLY A 78 -18.75 18.54 -5.33
C GLY A 78 -19.68 18.52 -4.11
N ASP A 79 -19.33 17.79 -3.06
CA ASP A 79 -20.06 17.73 -1.79
C ASP A 79 -19.21 18.18 -0.58
N GLY A 80 -18.08 18.83 -0.84
CA GLY A 80 -17.12 19.25 0.18
C GLY A 80 -16.26 18.13 0.74
N LYS A 81 -16.27 16.95 0.12
CA LYS A 81 -15.45 15.81 0.52
C LYS A 81 -14.42 15.48 -0.56
N PRO A 82 -13.26 14.96 -0.18
CA PRO A 82 -12.27 14.52 -1.16
C PRO A 82 -12.75 13.29 -1.94
N SER A 83 -12.27 13.17 -3.17
CA SER A 83 -12.53 11.99 -4.01
C SER A 83 -11.75 10.77 -3.54
N VAL A 84 -10.58 10.97 -2.95
CA VAL A 84 -9.66 9.92 -2.49
C VAL A 84 -9.13 10.27 -1.10
N ASN A 85 -8.55 9.29 -0.40
CA ASN A 85 -7.90 9.51 0.90
C ASN A 85 -6.37 9.33 0.85
N LEU A 86 -5.85 8.99 -0.33
CA LEU A 86 -4.42 8.85 -0.59
C LEU A 86 -4.11 9.30 -2.02
N VAL A 87 -3.07 10.11 -2.17
CA VAL A 87 -2.47 10.42 -3.47
C VAL A 87 -0.99 10.05 -3.44
N VAL A 88 -0.55 9.30 -4.45
CA VAL A 88 0.85 8.96 -4.67
C VAL A 88 1.37 9.77 -5.84
N LEU A 89 2.25 10.73 -5.56
CA LEU A 89 2.87 11.58 -6.58
C LEU A 89 3.97 10.79 -7.30
N SER A 90 3.85 10.58 -8.59
CA SER A 90 4.67 9.72 -9.42
C SER A 90 5.30 10.53 -10.55
N PHE A 91 6.56 10.40 -10.88
CA PHE A 91 7.60 9.52 -10.36
C PHE A 91 8.88 10.29 -10.07
N VAL A 92 9.58 9.90 -9.01
CA VAL A 92 10.94 10.37 -8.75
C VAL A 92 11.94 9.47 -9.49
N ASN A 93 12.83 10.03 -10.30
CA ASN A 93 13.86 9.27 -10.96
C ASN A 93 14.95 8.83 -9.95
N PRO A 94 15.24 7.53 -9.79
CA PRO A 94 16.17 7.06 -8.75
C PRO A 94 17.63 7.49 -9.00
N VAL A 95 18.09 7.62 -10.24
CA VAL A 95 19.46 8.11 -10.56
C VAL A 95 19.59 9.59 -10.22
N LYS A 96 18.60 10.39 -10.57
CA LYS A 96 18.59 11.82 -10.26
C LYS A 96 18.53 12.04 -8.74
N LEU A 97 17.73 11.27 -8.01
CA LEU A 97 17.68 11.32 -6.55
C LEU A 97 19.04 10.94 -5.94
N LEU A 98 19.65 9.83 -6.38
CA LEU A 98 20.95 9.41 -5.89
C LEU A 98 22.02 10.49 -6.09
N ASN A 99 22.00 11.16 -7.23
CA ASN A 99 23.01 12.17 -7.60
C ASN A 99 22.65 13.60 -7.15
N SER A 100 21.47 13.80 -6.54
CA SER A 100 20.92 15.14 -6.22
C SER A 100 20.93 16.07 -7.44
N THR A 101 20.51 15.56 -8.59
CA THR A 101 20.51 16.31 -9.83
C THR A 101 19.60 17.53 -9.74
N THR A 102 20.08 18.67 -10.19
CA THR A 102 19.26 19.88 -10.36
C THR A 102 19.36 20.31 -11.81
N ASP A 103 18.21 20.33 -12.48
CA ASP A 103 18.08 20.72 -13.89
C ASP A 103 16.75 21.46 -14.12
N GLY A 104 16.28 21.54 -15.35
CA GLY A 104 14.99 22.20 -15.66
C GLY A 104 13.76 21.48 -15.12
N ALA A 105 13.91 20.19 -14.80
CA ALA A 105 12.86 19.27 -14.42
C ALA A 105 12.88 18.92 -12.93
N ASP A 106 14.07 18.86 -12.34
CA ASP A 106 14.29 18.37 -10.99
C ASP A 106 15.10 19.36 -10.13
N ALA A 107 14.78 19.40 -8.85
CA ALA A 107 15.53 20.07 -7.80
C ALA A 107 16.05 19.03 -6.81
N ASN A 108 17.39 18.86 -6.75
CA ASN A 108 18.03 17.84 -5.91
C ASN A 108 17.52 16.40 -6.19
N GLY A 109 17.14 16.14 -7.43
CA GLY A 109 16.64 14.84 -7.88
C GLY A 109 15.16 14.60 -7.63
N VAL A 110 14.43 15.62 -7.23
CA VAL A 110 12.98 15.57 -7.05
C VAL A 110 12.31 16.44 -8.12
N PRO A 111 11.29 15.94 -8.83
CA PRO A 111 10.56 16.75 -9.80
C PRO A 111 10.11 18.09 -9.22
N VAL A 112 10.31 19.18 -9.98
CA VAL A 112 10.03 20.55 -9.52
C VAL A 112 8.56 20.78 -9.15
N GLY A 113 7.68 19.91 -9.59
CA GLY A 113 6.27 19.91 -9.20
C GLY A 113 5.98 19.25 -7.85
N MET A 114 6.87 18.40 -7.35
CA MET A 114 6.67 17.67 -6.08
C MET A 114 7.18 18.49 -4.90
N THR A 115 6.44 19.52 -4.53
CA THR A 115 6.83 20.49 -3.49
C THR A 115 6.04 20.28 -2.20
N SER A 116 6.52 20.86 -1.10
CA SER A 116 5.78 20.93 0.15
C SER A 116 4.40 21.58 0.00
N ASP A 117 4.27 22.55 -0.89
CA ASP A 117 3.00 23.23 -1.13
C ASP A 117 1.96 22.29 -1.72
N ILE A 118 2.37 21.39 -2.64
CA ILE A 118 1.50 20.38 -3.22
C ILE A 118 1.15 19.30 -2.19
N VAL A 119 2.11 18.87 -1.38
CA VAL A 119 1.82 17.96 -0.27
C VAL A 119 0.80 18.60 0.68
N ASN A 120 0.99 19.87 1.05
CA ASN A 120 0.06 20.60 1.90
C ASN A 120 -1.32 20.78 1.24
N TYR A 121 -1.38 20.97 -0.06
CA TYR A 121 -2.64 21.03 -0.80
C TYR A 121 -3.49 19.78 -0.54
N PHE A 122 -2.91 18.59 -0.57
CA PHE A 122 -3.63 17.35 -0.27
C PHE A 122 -3.87 17.17 1.23
N THR A 123 -2.85 17.31 2.05
CA THR A 123 -2.94 16.99 3.48
C THR A 123 -3.86 17.92 4.25
N SER A 124 -3.98 19.18 3.84
CA SER A 124 -4.94 20.13 4.43
C SER A 124 -6.41 19.77 4.14
N HIS A 125 -6.65 18.90 3.16
CA HIS A 125 -7.99 18.38 2.84
C HIS A 125 -8.19 16.93 3.32
N GLY A 126 -7.32 16.46 4.23
CA GLY A 126 -7.43 15.11 4.81
C GLY A 126 -6.97 13.97 3.88
N ILE A 127 -6.30 14.30 2.78
CA ILE A 127 -5.74 13.31 1.85
C ILE A 127 -4.28 13.06 2.22
N ARG A 128 -3.90 11.82 2.43
CA ARG A 128 -2.50 11.44 2.63
C ARG A 128 -1.73 11.58 1.32
N ALA A 129 -0.46 11.99 1.40
CA ALA A 129 0.42 12.07 0.26
C ALA A 129 1.62 11.13 0.41
N MET A 130 2.04 10.50 -0.68
CA MET A 130 3.26 9.71 -0.80
C MET A 130 4.00 10.10 -2.08
N LEU A 131 5.26 9.71 -2.19
CA LEU A 131 6.03 9.82 -3.42
C LEU A 131 6.38 8.42 -3.93
N SER A 132 6.17 8.17 -5.22
CA SER A 132 6.64 6.97 -5.88
C SER A 132 7.99 7.20 -6.52
N ILE A 133 8.96 6.34 -6.21
CA ILE A 133 10.29 6.33 -6.84
C ILE A 133 10.30 5.22 -7.87
N GLY A 134 10.48 5.56 -9.15
CA GLY A 134 10.61 4.59 -10.22
C GLY A 134 9.60 4.73 -11.36
N GLY A 135 8.86 3.67 -11.61
CA GLY A 135 8.00 3.51 -12.79
C GLY A 135 8.67 2.77 -13.92
N ILE A 136 7.87 2.30 -14.88
CA ILE A 136 8.32 1.45 -15.99
C ILE A 136 9.45 2.09 -16.82
N THR A 137 9.48 3.42 -16.95
CA THR A 137 10.49 4.14 -17.71
C THR A 137 11.84 4.22 -17.01
N TYR A 138 11.90 3.94 -15.72
CA TYR A 138 13.09 4.05 -14.88
C TYR A 138 13.66 2.70 -14.41
N VAL A 139 13.29 1.60 -15.07
CA VAL A 139 13.81 0.26 -14.72
C VAL A 139 15.33 0.20 -14.78
N SER A 140 15.94 0.72 -15.86
CA SER A 140 17.41 0.77 -15.99
C SER A 140 18.08 1.68 -14.97
N ASP A 141 17.41 2.74 -14.57
CA ASP A 141 17.88 3.68 -13.56
C ASP A 141 17.88 3.02 -12.17
N TRP A 142 16.83 2.27 -11.85
CA TRP A 142 16.79 1.43 -10.65
C TRP A 142 17.94 0.42 -10.64
N ASP A 143 18.13 -0.35 -11.73
CA ASP A 143 19.22 -1.34 -11.82
C ASP A 143 20.60 -0.70 -11.59
N ALA A 144 20.81 0.47 -12.16
CA ALA A 144 22.05 1.22 -12.00
C ALA A 144 22.27 1.64 -10.53
N VAL A 145 21.31 2.28 -9.90
CA VAL A 145 21.47 2.78 -8.52
C VAL A 145 21.56 1.66 -7.49
N LEU A 146 20.80 0.58 -7.69
CA LEU A 146 20.84 -0.60 -6.81
C LEU A 146 22.20 -1.33 -6.91
N THR A 147 22.90 -1.18 -8.01
CA THR A 147 24.28 -1.68 -8.18
C THR A 147 25.31 -0.69 -7.63
N GLN A 148 25.08 0.61 -7.82
CA GLN A 148 26.06 1.65 -7.51
C GLN A 148 26.11 1.96 -6.00
N ASN A 149 24.98 2.38 -5.40
CA ASN A 149 24.91 2.75 -3.98
C ASN A 149 23.48 2.73 -3.45
N PRO A 150 22.89 1.55 -3.27
CA PRO A 150 21.51 1.42 -2.78
C PRO A 150 21.31 2.01 -1.38
N THR A 151 22.34 1.91 -0.52
CA THR A 151 22.28 2.45 0.84
C THR A 151 22.14 3.98 0.83
N LEU A 152 22.94 4.66 0.02
CA LEU A 152 22.84 6.12 -0.10
C LEU A 152 21.49 6.54 -0.70
N LEU A 153 20.99 5.79 -1.69
CA LEU A 153 19.67 6.06 -2.25
C LEU A 153 18.57 5.93 -1.17
N GLY A 154 18.62 4.89 -0.33
CA GLY A 154 17.68 4.71 0.77
C GLY A 154 17.74 5.83 1.82
N GLN A 155 18.95 6.30 2.14
CA GLN A 155 19.14 7.47 3.02
C GLN A 155 18.56 8.75 2.41
N LYS A 156 18.74 8.97 1.10
CA LYS A 156 18.19 10.13 0.40
C LYS A 156 16.66 10.07 0.30
N ALA A 157 16.11 8.89 0.05
CA ALA A 157 14.66 8.69 0.07
C ALA A 157 14.07 8.98 1.48
N ALA A 158 14.75 8.54 2.53
CA ALA A 158 14.34 8.83 3.91
C ALA A 158 14.43 10.33 4.24
N ALA A 159 15.49 11.00 3.81
CA ALA A 159 15.63 12.45 3.98
C ALA A 159 14.53 13.22 3.23
N LEU A 160 14.19 12.79 2.02
CA LEU A 160 13.09 13.35 1.24
C LEU A 160 11.73 13.14 1.91
N ALA A 161 11.47 11.94 2.44
CA ALA A 161 10.28 11.64 3.21
C ALA A 161 10.13 12.59 4.41
N THR A 162 11.23 12.79 5.16
CA THR A 162 11.28 13.74 6.29
C THR A 162 11.02 15.17 5.85
N GLN A 163 11.67 15.60 4.76
CA GLN A 163 11.57 16.98 4.25
C GLN A 163 10.13 17.35 3.87
N LEU A 164 9.41 16.40 3.27
CA LEU A 164 8.06 16.63 2.76
C LEU A 164 6.95 16.13 3.71
N GLY A 165 7.30 15.36 4.74
CA GLY A 165 6.32 14.75 5.65
C GLY A 165 5.48 13.66 4.98
N VAL A 166 6.07 12.85 4.08
CA VAL A 166 5.38 11.86 3.25
C VAL A 166 6.00 10.47 3.36
N GLY A 167 5.24 9.44 2.98
CA GLY A 167 5.77 8.09 2.76
C GLY A 167 6.42 7.94 1.37
N ILE A 168 7.10 6.81 1.19
CA ILE A 168 7.73 6.44 -0.08
C ILE A 168 7.12 5.15 -0.61
N GLU A 169 6.87 5.11 -1.90
CA GLU A 169 6.52 3.93 -2.66
C GLU A 169 7.70 3.53 -3.55
N ILE A 170 7.95 2.24 -3.63
CA ILE A 170 8.96 1.63 -4.49
C ILE A 170 8.25 1.09 -5.72
N ASP A 171 8.50 1.69 -6.89
CA ASP A 171 8.02 1.20 -8.17
C ASP A 171 9.19 0.73 -9.03
N TYR A 172 9.62 -0.53 -8.79
CA TYR A 172 10.75 -1.17 -9.48
C TYR A 172 10.27 -2.31 -10.36
N GLU A 173 10.10 -2.02 -11.65
CA GLU A 173 9.44 -2.89 -12.60
C GLU A 173 10.39 -3.81 -13.42
N ASN A 174 11.52 -4.22 -12.88
CA ASN A 174 12.35 -5.22 -13.55
C ASN A 174 11.76 -6.63 -13.47
N SER A 175 11.09 -7.06 -14.56
CA SER A 175 10.42 -8.36 -14.65
C SER A 175 11.34 -9.54 -14.95
N SER A 176 12.60 -9.30 -15.29
CA SER A 176 13.50 -10.36 -15.78
C SER A 176 14.54 -10.77 -14.74
N SER A 177 15.20 -9.81 -14.10
CA SER A 177 16.29 -10.08 -13.16
C SER A 177 16.45 -8.92 -12.16
N PRO A 178 15.48 -8.71 -11.25
CA PRO A 178 15.55 -7.61 -10.30
C PRO A 178 16.72 -7.77 -9.34
N ASN A 179 17.42 -6.65 -9.03
CA ASN A 179 18.47 -6.62 -8.03
C ASN A 179 17.87 -6.59 -6.60
N LEU A 180 17.39 -7.73 -6.12
CA LEU A 180 16.73 -7.87 -4.82
C LEU A 180 17.68 -7.60 -3.64
N THR A 181 18.97 -7.89 -3.79
CA THR A 181 19.99 -7.59 -2.76
C THR A 181 20.18 -6.09 -2.61
N GLY A 182 20.32 -5.38 -3.72
CA GLY A 182 20.41 -3.92 -3.74
C GLY A 182 19.13 -3.28 -3.18
N LEU A 183 17.97 -3.78 -3.60
CA LEU A 183 16.69 -3.30 -3.10
C LEU A 183 16.54 -3.51 -1.59
N GLY A 184 16.97 -4.66 -1.07
CA GLY A 184 17.02 -4.92 0.38
C GLY A 184 17.92 -3.94 1.13
N SER A 185 19.06 -3.54 0.52
CA SER A 185 19.95 -2.53 1.10
C SER A 185 19.33 -1.13 1.11
N PHE A 186 18.61 -0.75 0.05
CA PHE A 186 17.79 0.47 -0.01
C PHE A 186 16.74 0.49 1.11
N ILE A 187 15.93 -0.56 1.20
CA ILE A 187 14.87 -0.70 2.22
C ILE A 187 15.46 -0.62 3.63
N SER A 188 16.55 -1.33 3.88
CA SER A 188 17.23 -1.33 5.19
C SER A 188 17.73 0.06 5.58
N ALA A 189 18.28 0.81 4.63
CA ALA A 189 18.75 2.17 4.86
C ALA A 189 17.60 3.14 5.14
N TYR A 190 16.49 3.01 4.44
CA TYR A 190 15.27 3.77 4.71
C TYR A 190 14.73 3.46 6.12
N ARG A 191 14.61 2.18 6.47
CA ARG A 191 14.12 1.71 7.77
C ARG A 191 15.02 2.08 8.95
N ALA A 192 16.31 2.28 8.73
CA ALA A 192 17.21 2.78 9.74
C ALA A 192 16.88 4.22 10.17
N ALA A 193 16.37 5.04 9.27
CA ALA A 193 15.91 6.41 9.55
C ALA A 193 14.44 6.46 9.99
N HIS A 194 13.59 5.65 9.36
CA HIS A 194 12.16 5.56 9.61
C HIS A 194 11.78 4.11 9.94
N PRO A 195 11.87 3.68 11.21
CA PRO A 195 11.44 2.36 11.64
C PRO A 195 9.98 2.08 11.27
N TYR A 196 9.65 0.80 11.05
CA TYR A 196 8.28 0.39 10.77
C TYR A 196 7.32 0.87 11.87
N ASP A 197 6.28 1.57 11.49
CA ASP A 197 5.22 2.05 12.38
C ASP A 197 3.93 1.27 12.15
N ALA A 198 3.66 0.31 13.03
CA ALA A 198 2.44 -0.49 12.97
C ALA A 198 1.16 0.33 13.20
N THR A 199 1.26 1.52 13.79
CA THR A 199 0.11 2.39 14.04
C THR A 199 -0.26 3.20 12.80
N GLY A 200 0.70 3.39 11.87
CA GLY A 200 0.54 4.25 10.69
C GLY A 200 0.38 5.73 11.03
N ALA A 201 0.73 6.15 12.25
CA ALA A 201 0.60 7.53 12.69
C ALA A 201 1.70 8.44 12.11
N ASP A 202 2.89 7.88 11.87
CA ASP A 202 3.99 8.60 11.23
C ASP A 202 3.93 8.42 9.70
N PRO A 203 3.56 9.46 8.94
CA PRO A 203 3.51 9.36 7.47
C PRO A 203 4.89 9.04 6.87
N THR A 204 5.99 9.50 7.48
CA THR A 204 7.34 9.28 6.96
C THR A 204 7.82 7.84 7.15
N ALA A 205 7.23 7.11 8.08
CA ALA A 205 7.50 5.69 8.26
C ALA A 205 6.82 4.80 7.20
N ARG A 206 5.91 5.33 6.39
CA ARG A 206 5.23 4.55 5.35
C ARG A 206 6.18 4.23 4.21
N LEU A 207 6.41 2.94 3.95
CA LEU A 207 7.20 2.43 2.85
C LEU A 207 6.46 1.28 2.17
N THR A 208 6.06 1.47 0.93
CA THR A 208 5.27 0.51 0.16
C THR A 208 6.02 0.03 -1.08
N ILE A 209 5.49 -0.97 -1.75
CA ILE A 209 6.07 -1.49 -2.99
C ILE A 209 4.96 -1.81 -3.98
N ASP A 210 5.21 -1.50 -5.24
CA ASP A 210 4.35 -1.93 -6.31
C ASP A 210 4.68 -3.35 -6.75
N VAL A 211 3.63 -4.14 -6.93
CA VAL A 211 3.66 -5.47 -7.53
C VAL A 211 2.82 -5.45 -8.80
N ALA A 212 2.92 -6.47 -9.63
CA ALA A 212 2.12 -6.54 -10.85
C ALA A 212 0.61 -6.59 -10.54
N ALA A 213 -0.22 -6.33 -11.54
CA ALA A 213 -1.68 -6.44 -11.42
C ALA A 213 -2.11 -7.83 -10.92
N GLY A 214 -1.48 -8.87 -11.47
CA GLY A 214 -1.51 -10.24 -10.99
C GLY A 214 -0.08 -10.76 -10.93
N ASP A 215 0.10 -12.02 -10.56
CA ASP A 215 1.40 -12.63 -10.30
C ASP A 215 2.22 -13.02 -11.54
N ARG A 216 1.78 -12.66 -12.74
CA ARG A 216 2.41 -13.08 -14.01
C ARG A 216 3.53 -12.19 -14.49
N TYR A 217 3.69 -11.05 -13.87
CA TYR A 217 4.72 -10.05 -14.14
C TYR A 217 5.40 -9.72 -12.81
N LEU A 218 6.66 -9.37 -12.79
CA LEU A 218 7.46 -9.15 -11.58
C LEU A 218 7.53 -10.36 -10.63
N ILE A 219 7.45 -11.58 -11.16
CA ILE A 219 7.36 -12.83 -10.37
C ILE A 219 8.47 -12.93 -9.32
N ALA A 220 9.72 -12.66 -9.69
CA ALA A 220 10.86 -12.75 -8.77
C ALA A 220 10.79 -11.70 -7.64
N LEU A 221 10.31 -10.49 -7.95
CA LEU A 221 10.09 -9.45 -6.95
C LEU A 221 8.97 -9.86 -5.99
N ASP A 222 7.86 -10.34 -6.52
CA ASP A 222 6.70 -10.76 -5.75
C ASP A 222 7.01 -11.94 -4.83
N GLN A 223 7.69 -12.98 -5.34
CA GLN A 223 8.18 -14.10 -4.55
C GLN A 223 9.02 -13.64 -3.35
N TYR A 224 9.94 -12.72 -3.60
CA TYR A 224 10.86 -12.25 -2.56
C TYR A 224 10.17 -11.31 -1.57
N ALA A 225 9.36 -10.37 -2.06
CA ALA A 225 8.68 -9.39 -1.23
C ALA A 225 7.67 -10.04 -0.27
N THR A 226 6.85 -10.96 -0.77
CA THR A 226 5.88 -11.69 0.07
C THR A 226 6.54 -12.54 1.14
N ALA A 227 7.66 -13.19 0.81
CA ALA A 227 8.36 -14.06 1.74
C ALA A 227 9.20 -13.31 2.78
N ASN A 228 9.70 -12.09 2.47
CA ASN A 228 10.72 -11.43 3.30
C ASN A 228 10.32 -10.05 3.82
N TRP A 229 9.51 -9.27 3.09
CA TRP A 229 9.24 -7.87 3.45
C TRP A 229 7.79 -7.59 3.85
N LEU A 230 6.84 -8.38 3.35
CA LEU A 230 5.41 -8.19 3.55
C LEU A 230 4.81 -9.15 4.58
N THR A 231 5.63 -9.89 5.30
CA THR A 231 5.17 -10.84 6.32
C THR A 231 4.47 -10.10 7.47
N THR A 232 3.47 -10.72 8.06
CA THR A 232 2.76 -10.15 9.23
C THR A 232 3.55 -10.30 10.54
N SER A 233 4.42 -11.32 10.62
CA SER A 233 5.22 -11.61 11.82
C SER A 233 6.43 -10.70 12.00
N ASN A 234 7.01 -10.22 10.90
CA ASN A 234 8.16 -9.31 10.90
C ASN A 234 8.04 -8.36 9.70
N PRO A 235 7.10 -7.42 9.74
CA PRO A 235 6.86 -6.53 8.63
C PRO A 235 8.02 -5.56 8.42
N VAL A 236 8.46 -5.47 7.19
CA VAL A 236 9.48 -4.51 6.73
C VAL A 236 8.85 -3.43 5.86
N LEU A 237 7.97 -3.84 4.93
CA LEU A 237 7.13 -2.95 4.16
C LEU A 237 5.72 -2.87 4.77
N ASP A 238 5.07 -1.74 4.60
CA ASP A 238 3.73 -1.53 5.13
C ASP A 238 2.72 -2.37 4.36
N TYR A 239 2.70 -2.26 3.04
CA TYR A 239 1.84 -3.03 2.15
C TYR A 239 2.37 -2.99 0.71
N ALA A 240 1.78 -3.82 -0.14
CA ALA A 240 1.98 -3.78 -1.58
C ALA A 240 0.76 -3.21 -2.29
N ASN A 241 1.00 -2.49 -3.38
CA ASN A 241 -0.03 -2.05 -4.32
C ASN A 241 0.03 -2.91 -5.57
N ALA A 242 -1.11 -3.42 -6.04
CA ALA A 242 -1.17 -3.98 -7.38
C ALA A 242 -1.05 -2.84 -8.40
N MET A 243 -0.07 -2.90 -9.30
CA MET A 243 -0.03 -1.98 -10.43
C MET A 243 -1.24 -2.17 -11.34
N VAL A 244 -1.58 -1.11 -12.06
CA VAL A 244 -2.69 -1.10 -13.00
C VAL A 244 -2.19 -1.11 -14.42
N PRO A 245 -1.79 -2.19 -14.97
CA PRO A 245 -1.58 -2.20 -16.39
C PRO A 245 -2.92 -2.01 -17.08
N SER A 246 -2.85 -1.50 -18.30
CA SER A 246 -3.94 -1.52 -19.28
C SER A 246 -4.55 -2.93 -19.52
N LYS A 247 -4.28 -3.88 -18.62
CA LYS A 247 -4.67 -5.29 -18.68
C LYS A 247 -5.78 -5.67 -17.72
N GLN A 248 -6.38 -4.71 -17.03
CA GLN A 248 -7.56 -4.93 -16.19
C GLN A 248 -8.82 -4.41 -16.91
N PRO A 249 -9.40 -5.17 -17.83
CA PRO A 249 -10.48 -4.67 -18.71
C PRO A 249 -11.83 -4.58 -18.00
N SER A 250 -11.92 -5.04 -16.76
CA SER A 250 -13.13 -4.97 -15.93
C SER A 250 -12.81 -5.14 -14.47
N THR A 251 -13.72 -4.74 -13.59
CA THR A 251 -13.59 -4.93 -12.14
C THR A 251 -13.42 -6.40 -11.78
N SER A 252 -14.16 -7.31 -12.41
CA SER A 252 -14.04 -8.75 -12.17
C SER A 252 -12.68 -9.33 -12.61
N SER A 253 -12.09 -8.80 -13.69
CA SER A 253 -10.74 -9.17 -14.10
C SER A 253 -9.69 -8.64 -13.13
N ALA A 254 -9.89 -7.43 -12.61
CA ALA A 254 -9.04 -6.86 -11.58
C ALA A 254 -9.09 -7.70 -10.29
N GLU A 255 -10.28 -8.00 -9.79
CA GLU A 255 -10.48 -8.83 -8.61
C GLU A 255 -9.83 -10.22 -8.77
N SER A 256 -9.92 -10.84 -9.96
CA SER A 256 -9.26 -12.10 -10.25
C SER A 256 -7.73 -11.99 -10.20
N ASN A 257 -7.17 -10.89 -10.67
CA ASN A 257 -5.73 -10.64 -10.58
C ASN A 257 -5.30 -10.37 -9.12
N TRP A 258 -6.08 -9.62 -8.36
CA TRP A 258 -5.79 -9.37 -6.94
C TRP A 258 -5.84 -10.66 -6.12
N LEU A 259 -6.77 -11.55 -6.45
CA LEU A 259 -6.89 -12.84 -5.79
C LEU A 259 -5.64 -13.73 -6.01
N GLU A 260 -4.95 -13.58 -7.15
CA GLU A 260 -3.69 -14.29 -7.39
C GLU A 260 -2.63 -13.95 -6.33
N HIS A 261 -2.55 -12.69 -5.87
CA HIS A 261 -1.67 -12.29 -4.78
C HIS A 261 -2.17 -12.79 -3.42
N VAL A 262 -3.46 -12.65 -3.15
CA VAL A 262 -4.06 -13.06 -1.87
C VAL A 262 -3.93 -14.58 -1.64
N ASP A 263 -4.16 -15.39 -2.68
CA ASP A 263 -4.05 -16.85 -2.61
C ASP A 263 -2.60 -17.35 -2.74
N GLY A 264 -1.74 -16.56 -3.36
CA GLY A 264 -0.40 -16.99 -3.75
C GLY A 264 -0.40 -18.00 -4.90
N LYS A 265 0.79 -18.48 -5.25
CA LYS A 265 1.02 -19.46 -6.32
C LYS A 265 1.91 -20.60 -5.84
N PRO A 266 1.32 -21.61 -5.19
CA PRO A 266 2.08 -22.72 -4.64
C PRO A 266 2.76 -23.59 -5.72
N ASN A 267 2.29 -23.52 -6.98
CA ASN A 267 2.84 -24.31 -8.10
C ASN A 267 4.02 -23.65 -8.81
N TYR A 268 4.40 -22.43 -8.44
CA TYR A 268 5.61 -21.79 -8.96
C TYR A 268 6.87 -22.35 -8.30
N ALA A 269 8.02 -22.18 -8.93
CA ALA A 269 9.31 -22.64 -8.41
C ALA A 269 10.34 -21.48 -8.43
N PRO A 270 10.61 -20.85 -7.28
CA PRO A 270 10.00 -21.05 -5.96
C PRO A 270 8.52 -20.66 -5.93
N PRO A 271 7.73 -21.12 -4.96
CA PRO A 271 6.33 -20.70 -4.84
C PRO A 271 6.21 -19.23 -4.44
N ILE A 272 5.11 -18.58 -4.83
CA ILE A 272 4.71 -17.28 -4.28
C ILE A 272 3.83 -17.55 -3.06
N ALA A 273 4.23 -17.02 -1.91
CA ALA A 273 3.44 -17.15 -0.69
C ALA A 273 2.16 -16.31 -0.78
N PRO A 274 1.05 -16.70 -0.13
CA PRO A 274 -0.12 -15.85 0.01
C PRO A 274 0.26 -14.51 0.66
N LEU A 275 -0.24 -13.42 0.10
CA LEU A 275 -0.11 -12.10 0.67
C LEU A 275 -1.30 -11.82 1.58
N ALA A 276 -1.05 -11.49 2.84
CA ALA A 276 -2.12 -11.14 3.77
C ALA A 276 -2.97 -9.97 3.20
N PRO A 277 -4.28 -10.11 3.08
CA PRO A 277 -5.13 -9.06 2.51
C PRO A 277 -4.95 -7.70 3.19
N ALA A 278 -4.76 -7.66 4.50
CA ALA A 278 -4.46 -6.44 5.26
C ALA A 278 -3.12 -5.77 4.90
N LYS A 279 -2.34 -6.35 4.00
CA LYS A 279 -1.08 -5.79 3.45
C LYS A 279 -1.14 -5.58 1.94
N PHE A 280 -2.33 -5.43 1.39
CA PHE A 280 -2.49 -5.37 -0.05
C PHE A 280 -3.59 -4.39 -0.48
N THR A 281 -3.33 -3.64 -1.54
CA THR A 281 -4.34 -2.85 -2.26
C THR A 281 -4.47 -3.33 -3.69
N GLY A 282 -5.69 -3.38 -4.18
CA GLY A 282 -5.96 -3.55 -5.59
C GLY A 282 -5.80 -2.26 -6.39
N SER A 283 -6.04 -2.32 -7.70
CA SER A 283 -6.03 -1.13 -8.54
C SER A 283 -6.87 -1.26 -9.80
N LEU A 284 -7.38 -0.13 -10.27
CA LEU A 284 -8.14 0.01 -11.50
C LEU A 284 -7.48 1.06 -12.41
N PHE A 285 -7.63 0.91 -13.72
CA PHE A 285 -7.03 1.80 -14.69
C PHE A 285 -8.01 2.89 -15.12
N ILE A 286 -7.57 4.13 -15.01
CA ILE A 286 -8.22 5.30 -15.60
C ILE A 286 -7.21 5.99 -16.48
N ALA A 287 -7.46 6.03 -17.78
CA ALA A 287 -6.62 6.76 -18.71
C ALA A 287 -7.27 8.09 -19.10
N GLY A 288 -6.58 8.89 -19.89
CA GLY A 288 -7.12 10.08 -20.53
C GLY A 288 -8.34 9.76 -21.39
N THR A 289 -9.04 10.80 -21.83
CA THR A 289 -10.33 10.72 -22.50
C THR A 289 -10.37 9.77 -23.71
N SER A 290 -9.24 9.59 -24.41
CA SER A 290 -9.15 8.68 -25.57
C SER A 290 -8.82 7.24 -25.18
N GLN A 291 -8.52 6.95 -23.91
CA GLN A 291 -8.02 5.67 -23.44
C GLN A 291 -8.80 5.14 -22.24
N ILE A 292 -9.90 5.77 -21.86
CA ILE A 292 -10.73 5.33 -20.74
C ILE A 292 -11.21 3.90 -20.98
N LEU A 293 -10.90 3.02 -20.04
CA LEU A 293 -11.31 1.63 -20.10
C LEU A 293 -12.80 1.46 -19.81
N PRO A 294 -13.44 0.41 -20.37
CA PRO A 294 -14.86 0.17 -20.15
C PRO A 294 -15.30 0.09 -18.70
N GLU A 295 -14.48 -0.46 -17.83
CA GLU A 295 -14.78 -0.57 -16.38
C GLU A 295 -14.94 0.80 -15.72
N CYS A 296 -14.14 1.77 -16.11
CA CYS A 296 -14.26 3.12 -15.56
C CYS A 296 -15.45 3.88 -16.14
N ASN A 297 -15.74 3.70 -17.42
CA ASN A 297 -16.95 4.23 -18.03
C ASN A 297 -18.21 3.66 -17.37
N ASN A 298 -18.14 2.42 -16.92
CA ASN A 298 -19.25 1.68 -16.34
C ASN A 298 -19.15 1.50 -14.81
N PHE A 299 -18.18 2.11 -14.17
CA PHE A 299 -17.99 2.00 -12.71
C PHE A 299 -19.09 2.82 -12.01
N SER A 300 -20.27 2.26 -12.02
CA SER A 300 -21.46 2.83 -11.36
C SER A 300 -21.32 2.74 -9.84
N ALA A 301 -22.16 3.45 -9.12
CA ALA A 301 -22.26 3.33 -7.66
C ALA A 301 -22.50 1.87 -7.19
N SER A 302 -23.23 1.09 -7.99
CA SER A 302 -23.44 -0.34 -7.72
C SER A 302 -22.15 -1.15 -7.87
N LEU A 303 -21.36 -0.91 -8.92
CA LEU A 303 -20.07 -1.59 -9.11
C LEU A 303 -19.06 -1.19 -8.04
N GLN A 304 -19.02 0.08 -7.67
CA GLN A 304 -18.18 0.52 -6.56
C GLN A 304 -18.58 -0.19 -5.26
N SER A 305 -19.86 -0.27 -4.96
CA SER A 305 -20.35 -0.96 -3.76
C SER A 305 -19.99 -2.45 -3.79
N SER A 306 -20.12 -3.13 -4.94
CA SER A 306 -19.77 -4.54 -5.07
C SER A 306 -18.27 -4.78 -4.97
N THR A 307 -17.43 -3.97 -5.63
CA THR A 307 -15.97 -4.05 -5.53
C THR A 307 -15.52 -3.75 -4.10
N SER A 308 -16.09 -2.75 -3.46
CA SER A 308 -15.79 -2.44 -2.07
C SER A 308 -16.18 -3.58 -1.12
N ALA A 309 -17.34 -4.20 -1.32
CA ALA A 309 -17.78 -5.35 -0.53
C ALA A 309 -16.85 -6.56 -0.76
N TRP A 310 -16.40 -6.78 -1.99
CA TRP A 310 -15.44 -7.83 -2.31
C TRP A 310 -14.10 -7.58 -1.61
N VAL A 311 -13.54 -6.39 -1.74
CA VAL A 311 -12.28 -5.96 -1.08
C VAL A 311 -12.35 -6.12 0.43
N GLN A 312 -13.48 -5.74 1.04
CA GLN A 312 -13.69 -5.84 2.49
C GLN A 312 -13.82 -7.28 3.01
N SER A 313 -14.14 -8.22 2.14
CA SER A 313 -14.46 -9.60 2.53
C SER A 313 -13.54 -10.67 1.96
N VAL A 314 -12.58 -10.29 1.11
CA VAL A 314 -11.66 -11.27 0.49
C VAL A 314 -10.78 -11.92 1.55
N ALA A 315 -10.52 -13.21 1.37
CA ALA A 315 -9.65 -13.99 2.24
C ALA A 315 -8.84 -14.97 1.40
N PRO A 316 -7.64 -15.37 1.85
CA PRO A 316 -6.87 -16.41 1.18
C PRO A 316 -7.66 -17.73 1.05
N ALA A 317 -7.40 -18.49 0.01
CA ALA A 317 -8.02 -19.78 -0.21
C ALA A 317 -7.82 -20.70 1.00
N GLY A 318 -8.93 -21.24 1.53
CA GLY A 318 -8.92 -22.09 2.71
C GLY A 318 -8.84 -21.36 4.05
N ALA A 319 -8.84 -20.03 4.07
CA ALA A 319 -8.93 -19.27 5.31
C ALA A 319 -10.31 -19.45 5.97
N GLY A 320 -10.31 -19.52 7.29
CA GLY A 320 -11.55 -19.64 8.08
C GLY A 320 -12.27 -18.33 8.37
N THR A 321 -11.60 -17.20 8.08
CA THR A 321 -12.10 -15.84 8.38
C THR A 321 -11.82 -14.92 7.19
N THR A 322 -12.68 -13.92 7.00
CA THR A 322 -12.48 -12.85 6.03
C THR A 322 -11.59 -11.78 6.65
N ASP A 323 -10.47 -11.46 6.02
CA ASP A 323 -9.54 -10.44 6.53
C ASP A 323 -9.72 -9.09 5.82
N GLY A 324 -10.17 -9.12 4.56
CA GLY A 324 -10.31 -7.93 3.71
C GLY A 324 -8.97 -7.31 3.31
N MET A 325 -8.93 -6.71 2.13
CA MET A 325 -7.80 -5.91 1.66
C MET A 325 -7.84 -4.52 2.28
N LEU A 326 -6.71 -3.80 2.25
CA LEU A 326 -6.64 -2.40 2.69
C LEU A 326 -7.55 -1.49 1.86
N GLY A 327 -7.75 -1.81 0.59
CA GLY A 327 -8.53 -1.02 -0.33
C GLY A 327 -8.12 -1.20 -1.78
N TYR A 328 -8.34 -0.18 -2.59
CA TYR A 328 -7.91 -0.15 -3.97
C TYR A 328 -7.62 1.27 -4.45
N MET A 329 -6.85 1.37 -5.51
CA MET A 329 -6.34 2.62 -6.04
C MET A 329 -6.64 2.75 -7.54
N PHE A 330 -6.32 3.90 -8.10
CA PHE A 330 -6.57 4.20 -9.51
C PHE A 330 -5.34 4.81 -10.17
N TRP A 331 -5.02 4.36 -11.37
CA TRP A 331 -4.05 4.99 -12.25
C TRP A 331 -4.80 5.60 -13.45
N ALA A 332 -4.71 6.90 -13.78
CA ALA A 332 -4.01 7.92 -13.05
C ALA A 332 -4.93 9.14 -12.88
N ALA A 333 -4.72 9.85 -11.79
CA ALA A 333 -5.58 10.95 -11.40
C ALA A 333 -5.23 12.30 -12.02
N ASP A 334 -4.16 12.39 -12.80
CA ASP A 334 -3.70 13.61 -13.47
C ASP A 334 -4.54 13.99 -14.69
N THR A 335 -5.33 13.06 -15.20
CA THR A 335 -6.18 13.30 -16.36
C THR A 335 -7.65 13.19 -15.99
N PRO A 336 -8.37 14.32 -15.92
CA PRO A 336 -9.79 14.34 -15.67
C PRO A 336 -10.56 13.57 -16.75
N SER A 337 -11.56 12.82 -16.36
CA SER A 337 -12.40 12.10 -17.31
C SER A 337 -13.41 12.98 -17.99
N THR A 338 -14.05 12.39 -19.02
CA THR A 338 -15.17 13.00 -19.72
C THR A 338 -16.44 13.11 -18.90
N ARG A 339 -16.56 12.41 -17.77
CA ARG A 339 -17.78 12.39 -16.94
C ARG A 339 -17.90 13.56 -15.97
N GLY A 340 -16.87 14.34 -15.84
CA GLY A 340 -16.89 15.53 -15.00
C GLY A 340 -15.90 15.45 -13.83
N LYS A 341 -15.51 16.63 -13.37
CA LYS A 341 -14.45 16.80 -12.39
C LYS A 341 -14.92 16.63 -10.94
N THR A 342 -16.21 16.68 -10.70
CA THR A 342 -16.77 16.85 -9.37
C THR A 342 -17.63 15.69 -8.90
N THR A 343 -17.93 14.74 -9.78
CA THR A 343 -18.94 13.71 -9.50
C THR A 343 -18.37 12.32 -9.28
N ASP A 344 -17.19 12.03 -9.82
CA ASP A 344 -16.66 10.68 -9.87
C ASP A 344 -15.23 10.62 -9.30
N PRO A 345 -14.99 9.95 -8.23
CA PRO A 345 -13.64 9.68 -7.73
C PRO A 345 -13.08 8.37 -8.29
N PRO A 346 -11.84 8.36 -8.59
CA PRO A 346 -11.14 9.52 -9.03
C PRO A 346 -11.81 9.98 -10.27
N ASN A 347 -12.73 10.91 -10.09
CA ASN A 347 -13.44 11.69 -11.07
C ASN A 347 -14.08 11.00 -12.30
N THR A 348 -13.75 9.81 -12.61
CA THR A 348 -14.29 9.06 -13.75
C THR A 348 -15.10 7.86 -13.35
N CYS A 349 -14.92 7.42 -12.13
CA CYS A 349 -15.65 6.31 -11.53
C CYS A 349 -16.49 6.86 -10.40
N GLN A 350 -17.73 6.43 -10.29
CA GLN A 350 -18.65 6.95 -9.28
C GLN A 350 -18.29 6.47 -7.88
N GLY A 351 -18.62 7.27 -6.90
CA GLY A 351 -18.43 6.94 -5.50
C GLY A 351 -17.39 7.83 -4.84
N GLY A 352 -16.59 7.29 -3.96
CA GLY A 352 -15.55 7.99 -3.24
C GLY A 352 -15.40 7.49 -1.83
N VAL A 353 -14.49 8.12 -1.08
CA VAL A 353 -14.30 7.79 0.32
C VAL A 353 -15.58 8.02 1.10
N GLY A 354 -16.10 6.97 1.73
CA GLY A 354 -17.32 7.03 2.52
C GLY A 354 -18.61 7.18 1.70
N ALA A 355 -18.58 6.80 0.40
CA ALA A 355 -19.78 6.69 -0.40
C ALA A 355 -20.54 5.40 -0.11
#